data_a88e861657a414b9331a2ba1997c4ec0
#
_entry.id   a88e861657a414b9331a2ba1997c4ec0
#
_cell.length_a   1.000
_cell.length_b   1.000
_cell.length_c   1.000
_cell.angle_alpha   90.00
_cell.angle_beta   90.00
_cell.angle_gamma   90.00
#
_symmetry.space_group_name_H-M   'P 1'
#
loop_
_entity.id
_entity.type
_entity.pdbx_description
1 polymer ?
#
loop_
_entity_poly.entity_id
_entity_poly.type
_entity_poly.pdbx_seq_one_letter_code
_entity_poly.pdbx_strand_id
1 'polypeptide(L)'
;MAKPVIVGAVRTAIGRSFKGALANVPTETLATTVLPEVVRRAGLEPAAVDDVVFAELNYGGGDLARHAAVACGMETVPGQAVNRHCAGSLTAIANASAHIRADMERVLVAGGVQSLSTAPLMKWRKPDSGPEMEFIEPWIPPSHPETPDAPTMDMSVTVGWNTAKAVGISRAEMDAWALRSHQRACDAIEAGKFVDEIVPLKVTRADGIVLDFAVDEHPRRDTTLERLAALPVLHPEIEGFSITAGNSSGINDAGAAVALVGDDYAAAEGLEVMATVRAWANVGVAPRDTGLGAVKVIGKVLERAGLAVGDVALWEINEAFASTPIAACREYGMDEERVNFSGSGCSLGHPISASGARMVTTLIYELRRRGGGIGVAAMCAGGGMGGALVLEV
;
A
#
# COMPACT_ATOMS: atom_id res chain seq x y z
N MET A 1 -27.38 10.22 -4.76
CA MET A 1 -26.08 10.12 -4.07
C MET A 1 -25.00 10.18 -5.15
N ALA A 2 -24.07 11.10 -5.02
CA ALA A 2 -22.94 11.23 -5.93
C ALA A 2 -22.09 9.94 -5.91
N LYS A 3 -21.54 9.57 -7.07
CA LYS A 3 -20.59 8.46 -7.15
C LYS A 3 -19.19 9.00 -6.90
N PRO A 4 -18.40 8.39 -6.03
CA PRO A 4 -17.01 8.80 -5.85
C PRO A 4 -16.19 8.41 -7.08
N VAL A 5 -15.59 9.41 -7.73
CA VAL A 5 -14.70 9.23 -8.87
C VAL A 5 -13.30 9.74 -8.55
N ILE A 6 -12.29 9.05 -9.07
CA ILE A 6 -10.89 9.46 -8.97
C ILE A 6 -10.57 10.29 -10.21
N VAL A 7 -10.05 11.49 -9.99
CA VAL A 7 -9.68 12.46 -11.04
C VAL A 7 -8.17 12.74 -11.08
N GLY A 8 -7.43 12.21 -10.12
CA GLY A 8 -5.96 12.28 -10.08
C GLY A 8 -5.39 11.12 -9.27
N ALA A 9 -4.26 10.58 -9.71
CA ALA A 9 -3.57 9.50 -9.02
C ALA A 9 -2.06 9.62 -9.24
N VAL A 10 -1.30 9.64 -8.15
CA VAL A 10 0.17 9.81 -8.18
C VAL A 10 0.85 8.99 -7.09
N ARG A 11 2.14 8.73 -7.28
CA ARG A 11 3.02 8.19 -6.26
C ARG A 11 4.46 8.69 -6.42
N THR A 12 5.27 8.61 -5.41
CA THR A 12 6.72 8.68 -5.57
C THR A 12 7.24 7.35 -6.13
N ALA A 13 8.47 7.34 -6.65
CA ALA A 13 9.19 6.09 -6.79
C ALA A 13 9.42 5.47 -5.39
N ILE A 14 9.51 4.14 -5.32
CA ILE A 14 9.67 3.38 -4.07
C ILE A 14 11.15 3.21 -3.77
N GLY A 15 11.60 3.73 -2.62
CA GLY A 15 12.95 3.59 -2.12
C GLY A 15 13.12 2.38 -1.19
N ARG A 16 14.35 1.86 -1.10
CA ARG A 16 14.71 0.87 -0.08
C ARG A 16 15.00 1.59 1.23
N SER A 17 14.29 1.26 2.28
CA SER A 17 14.52 1.88 3.59
C SER A 17 15.97 1.67 4.07
N PHE A 18 16.51 2.66 4.75
CA PHE A 18 17.86 2.75 5.35
C PHE A 18 19.05 2.71 4.38
N LYS A 19 18.84 2.31 3.12
CA LYS A 19 19.94 2.07 2.15
C LYS A 19 19.72 2.74 0.80
N GLY A 20 18.47 3.09 0.49
CA GLY A 20 18.09 3.62 -0.82
C GLY A 20 18.15 5.14 -0.92
N ALA A 21 17.69 5.64 -2.05
CA ALA A 21 17.68 7.07 -2.35
C ALA A 21 16.83 7.89 -1.37
N LEU A 22 15.77 7.29 -0.79
CA LEU A 22 14.87 7.95 0.17
C LEU A 22 15.33 7.83 1.64
N ALA A 23 16.46 7.19 1.93
CA ALA A 23 16.90 6.91 3.30
C ALA A 23 17.03 8.15 4.21
N ASN A 24 17.25 9.32 3.64
CA ASN A 24 17.36 10.60 4.36
C ASN A 24 16.17 11.55 4.06
N VAL A 25 15.11 11.04 3.46
CA VAL A 25 13.92 11.84 3.11
C VAL A 25 12.89 11.72 4.23
N PRO A 26 12.56 12.82 4.91
CA PRO A 26 11.52 12.82 5.94
C PRO A 26 10.15 12.41 5.37
N THR A 27 9.32 11.80 6.22
CA THR A 27 7.96 11.40 5.85
C THR A 27 7.13 12.60 5.37
N GLU A 28 7.34 13.77 5.99
CA GLU A 28 6.69 15.04 5.61
C GLU A 28 7.03 15.47 4.18
N THR A 29 8.27 15.25 3.76
CA THR A 29 8.67 15.55 2.37
C THR A 29 7.94 14.67 1.37
N LEU A 30 7.74 13.39 1.67
CA LEU A 30 6.94 12.50 0.82
C LEU A 30 5.48 12.97 0.72
N ALA A 31 4.90 13.40 1.84
CA ALA A 31 3.53 13.92 1.89
C ALA A 31 3.39 15.22 1.09
N THR A 32 4.31 16.19 1.28
CA THR A 32 4.32 17.47 0.56
C THR A 32 4.74 17.33 -0.90
N THR A 33 5.24 16.18 -1.32
CA THR A 33 5.48 15.85 -2.73
C THR A 33 4.20 15.37 -3.42
N VAL A 34 3.48 14.43 -2.83
CA VAL A 34 2.33 13.81 -3.50
C VAL A 34 1.05 14.64 -3.40
N LEU A 35 0.83 15.38 -2.31
CA LEU A 35 -0.40 16.17 -2.10
C LEU A 35 -0.58 17.27 -3.17
N PRO A 36 0.34 18.22 -3.35
CA PRO A 36 0.13 19.28 -4.32
C PRO A 36 0.13 18.75 -5.77
N GLU A 37 0.89 17.71 -6.03
CA GLU A 37 0.98 17.14 -7.38
C GLU A 37 -0.31 16.39 -7.77
N VAL A 38 -0.96 15.66 -6.86
CA VAL A 38 -2.24 15.02 -7.17
C VAL A 38 -3.35 16.05 -7.40
N VAL A 39 -3.38 17.13 -6.61
CA VAL A 39 -4.33 18.25 -6.79
C VAL A 39 -4.11 18.93 -8.15
N ARG A 40 -2.86 19.23 -8.49
CA ARG A 40 -2.49 19.84 -9.78
C ARG A 40 -2.85 18.95 -10.97
N ARG A 41 -2.53 17.63 -10.91
CA ARG A 41 -2.84 16.69 -12.01
C ARG A 41 -4.34 16.45 -12.16
N ALA A 42 -5.08 16.55 -11.07
CA ALA A 42 -6.54 16.46 -11.09
C ALA A 42 -7.22 17.71 -11.68
N GLY A 43 -6.47 18.80 -11.93
CA GLY A 43 -7.05 20.08 -12.36
C GLY A 43 -7.86 20.78 -11.28
N LEU A 44 -7.61 20.46 -10.02
CA LEU A 44 -8.32 21.03 -8.88
C LEU A 44 -7.62 22.29 -8.35
N GLU A 45 -8.42 23.27 -7.93
CA GLU A 45 -7.89 24.38 -7.13
C GLU A 45 -7.60 23.91 -5.71
N PRO A 46 -6.45 24.21 -5.11
CA PRO A 46 -6.11 23.81 -3.74
C PRO A 46 -7.18 24.19 -2.70
N ALA A 47 -7.81 25.36 -2.87
CA ALA A 47 -8.88 25.84 -1.98
C ALA A 47 -10.22 25.10 -2.13
N ALA A 48 -10.39 24.30 -3.19
CA ALA A 48 -11.59 23.49 -3.39
C ALA A 48 -11.53 22.14 -2.63
N VAL A 49 -10.38 21.77 -2.08
CA VAL A 49 -10.22 20.52 -1.31
C VAL A 49 -10.87 20.68 0.06
N ASP A 50 -11.85 19.81 0.34
CA ASP A 50 -12.58 19.81 1.61
C ASP A 50 -11.78 19.13 2.75
N ASP A 51 -11.07 18.01 2.45
CA ASP A 51 -10.26 17.30 3.45
C ASP A 51 -9.13 16.47 2.79
N VAL A 52 -8.08 16.22 3.57
CA VAL A 52 -6.97 15.33 3.22
C VAL A 52 -6.92 14.16 4.20
N VAL A 53 -7.03 12.93 3.69
CA VAL A 53 -7.06 11.70 4.49
C VAL A 53 -5.83 10.85 4.17
N PHE A 54 -4.82 10.88 5.02
CA PHE A 54 -3.61 10.06 4.82
C PHE A 54 -3.50 8.93 5.82
N ALA A 55 -3.13 7.76 5.29
CA ALA A 55 -2.66 6.67 6.12
C ALA A 55 -1.24 6.97 6.60
N GLU A 56 -1.03 6.77 7.90
CA GLU A 56 0.27 6.86 8.53
C GLU A 56 0.47 5.73 9.55
N LEU A 57 1.66 5.17 9.58
CA LEU A 57 2.08 4.17 10.55
C LEU A 57 3.49 4.53 11.01
N ASN A 58 3.74 4.43 12.32
CA ASN A 58 5.03 4.76 12.93
C ASN A 58 5.47 6.22 12.72
N TYR A 59 4.54 7.14 12.52
CA TYR A 59 4.86 8.58 12.45
C TYR A 59 4.90 9.27 13.83
N GLY A 60 4.45 8.61 14.86
CA GLY A 60 4.54 9.13 16.25
C GLY A 60 3.28 9.83 16.75
N GLY A 61 2.16 9.75 16.03
CA GLY A 61 0.85 10.27 16.47
C GLY A 61 0.59 11.72 16.10
N GLY A 62 1.35 12.29 15.16
CA GLY A 62 1.01 13.56 14.49
C GLY A 62 -0.11 13.37 13.48
N ASP A 63 -0.50 14.42 12.80
CA ASP A 63 -1.40 14.39 11.65
C ASP A 63 -0.63 14.86 10.42
N LEU A 64 -0.10 13.90 9.69
CA LEU A 64 0.75 14.16 8.52
C LEU A 64 -0.05 14.78 7.36
N ALA A 65 -1.34 14.44 7.24
CA ALA A 65 -2.22 15.03 6.23
C ALA A 65 -2.38 16.53 6.48
N ARG A 66 -2.69 16.93 7.73
CA ARG A 66 -2.79 18.34 8.10
C ARG A 66 -1.46 19.08 7.98
N HIS A 67 -0.35 18.44 8.41
CA HIS A 67 0.99 19.01 8.23
C HIS A 67 1.27 19.33 6.76
N ALA A 68 1.02 18.36 5.87
CA ALA A 68 1.25 18.52 4.44
C ALA A 68 0.36 19.62 3.82
N ALA A 69 -0.93 19.67 4.20
CA ALA A 69 -1.84 20.70 3.73
C ALA A 69 -1.31 22.11 4.07
N VAL A 70 -0.95 22.35 5.33
CA VAL A 70 -0.40 23.64 5.77
C VAL A 70 0.92 23.96 5.07
N ALA A 71 1.84 23.01 5.00
CA ALA A 71 3.14 23.21 4.36
C ALA A 71 3.03 23.50 2.86
N CYS A 72 1.94 23.05 2.20
CA CYS A 72 1.65 23.32 0.80
C CYS A 72 0.78 24.59 0.58
N GLY A 73 0.53 25.38 1.62
CA GLY A 73 -0.27 26.61 1.52
C GLY A 73 -1.79 26.39 1.54
N MET A 74 -2.24 25.19 1.86
CA MET A 74 -3.67 24.81 1.98
C MET A 74 -4.14 24.98 3.43
N GLU A 75 -3.96 26.18 4.01
CA GLU A 75 -4.12 26.44 5.44
C GLU A 75 -5.57 26.22 5.94
N THR A 76 -6.57 26.36 5.08
CA THR A 76 -7.98 26.16 5.42
C THR A 76 -8.45 24.71 5.28
N VAL A 77 -7.63 23.83 4.66
CA VAL A 77 -7.97 22.43 4.43
C VAL A 77 -7.61 21.59 5.67
N PRO A 78 -8.56 20.90 6.29
CA PRO A 78 -8.28 19.99 7.41
C PRO A 78 -7.46 18.78 6.95
N GLY A 79 -7.08 17.96 7.90
CA GLY A 79 -6.37 16.71 7.65
C GLY A 79 -6.81 15.64 8.63
N GLN A 80 -6.78 14.40 8.19
CA GLN A 80 -7.11 13.24 9.00
C GLN A 80 -6.06 12.14 8.86
N ALA A 81 -5.55 11.64 9.96
CA ALA A 81 -4.71 10.46 10.03
C ALA A 81 -5.56 9.18 10.13
N VAL A 82 -5.24 8.17 9.32
CA VAL A 82 -5.88 6.85 9.33
C VAL A 82 -4.85 5.77 9.57
N ASN A 83 -5.14 4.85 10.49
CA ASN A 83 -4.32 3.67 10.71
C ASN A 83 -5.15 2.39 10.58
N ARG A 84 -4.85 1.59 9.56
CA ARG A 84 -5.26 0.19 9.41
C ARG A 84 -4.06 -0.63 8.94
N HIS A 85 -2.91 -0.38 9.55
CA HIS A 85 -1.64 -1.00 9.14
C HIS A 85 -1.49 -0.96 7.61
N CYS A 86 -1.11 -2.09 6.96
CA CYS A 86 -0.88 -2.15 5.53
C CYS A 86 -2.07 -1.65 4.69
N ALA A 87 -3.32 -1.89 5.11
CA ALA A 87 -4.51 -1.45 4.39
C ALA A 87 -4.92 0.01 4.69
N GLY A 88 -4.04 0.80 5.31
CA GLY A 88 -4.34 2.18 5.71
C GLY A 88 -4.79 3.06 4.56
N SER A 89 -4.04 3.14 3.46
CA SER A 89 -4.39 4.00 2.33
C SER A 89 -5.58 3.49 1.49
N LEU A 90 -5.84 2.17 1.44
CA LEU A 90 -7.13 1.68 0.93
C LEU A 90 -8.30 2.15 1.81
N THR A 91 -8.10 2.19 3.13
CA THR A 91 -9.10 2.71 4.07
C THR A 91 -9.29 4.22 3.93
N ALA A 92 -8.23 4.99 3.71
CA ALA A 92 -8.30 6.42 3.45
C ALA A 92 -9.16 6.71 2.20
N ILE A 93 -8.91 5.98 1.09
CA ILE A 93 -9.72 6.09 -0.14
C ILE A 93 -11.17 5.66 0.10
N ALA A 94 -11.41 4.60 0.87
CA ALA A 94 -12.74 4.15 1.23
C ALA A 94 -13.51 5.19 2.08
N ASN A 95 -12.84 5.84 3.05
CA ASN A 95 -13.43 6.89 3.87
C ASN A 95 -13.79 8.10 3.01
N ALA A 96 -12.87 8.61 2.20
CA ALA A 96 -13.14 9.70 1.27
C ALA A 96 -14.33 9.38 0.33
N SER A 97 -14.37 8.15 -0.20
CA SER A 97 -15.49 7.68 -1.03
C SER A 97 -16.82 7.64 -0.27
N ALA A 98 -16.79 7.32 1.04
CA ALA A 98 -17.98 7.30 1.87
C ALA A 98 -18.49 8.71 2.16
N HIS A 99 -17.61 9.68 2.41
CA HIS A 99 -17.97 11.09 2.60
C HIS A 99 -18.66 11.66 1.34
N ILE A 100 -18.10 11.40 0.16
CA ILE A 100 -18.72 11.80 -1.12
C ILE A 100 -20.12 11.16 -1.28
N ARG A 101 -20.25 9.84 -1.03
CA ARG A 101 -21.55 9.16 -1.13
C ARG A 101 -22.59 9.66 -0.13
N ALA A 102 -22.13 10.11 1.05
CA ALA A 102 -22.98 10.66 2.09
C ALA A 102 -23.34 12.14 1.86
N ASP A 103 -22.78 12.77 0.82
CA ASP A 103 -22.92 14.21 0.52
C ASP A 103 -22.46 15.10 1.69
N MET A 104 -21.42 14.66 2.39
CA MET A 104 -20.81 15.40 3.49
C MET A 104 -19.68 16.30 3.01
N GLU A 105 -18.90 15.80 2.03
CA GLU A 105 -17.78 16.48 1.39
C GLU A 105 -17.74 16.09 -0.08
N ARG A 106 -17.17 16.95 -0.94
CA ARG A 106 -17.23 16.81 -2.39
C ARG A 106 -15.89 16.60 -3.06
N VAL A 107 -14.81 17.14 -2.49
CA VAL A 107 -13.45 17.11 -3.04
C VAL A 107 -12.48 16.67 -1.94
N LEU A 108 -11.91 15.49 -2.06
CA LEU A 108 -10.98 14.95 -1.06
C LEU A 108 -9.70 14.45 -1.71
N VAL A 109 -8.60 14.55 -0.97
CA VAL A 109 -7.36 13.83 -1.29
C VAL A 109 -7.19 12.69 -0.30
N ALA A 110 -6.99 11.47 -0.80
CA ALA A 110 -6.77 10.29 0.04
C ALA A 110 -5.51 9.54 -0.38
N GLY A 111 -4.79 9.02 0.59
CA GLY A 111 -3.54 8.32 0.28
C GLY A 111 -2.83 7.81 1.51
N GLY A 112 -1.52 7.75 1.43
CA GLY A 112 -0.68 7.40 2.58
C GLY A 112 0.80 7.56 2.27
N VAL A 113 1.57 7.73 3.31
CA VAL A 113 3.02 7.91 3.23
C VAL A 113 3.71 7.06 4.27
N GLN A 114 4.89 6.59 3.92
CA GLN A 114 5.74 5.79 4.79
C GLN A 114 7.19 6.14 4.56
N SER A 115 7.92 6.48 5.63
CA SER A 115 9.36 6.39 5.71
C SER A 115 9.73 5.64 6.97
N LEU A 116 10.18 4.40 6.83
CA LEU A 116 10.77 3.66 7.95
C LEU A 116 12.20 4.15 8.22
N SER A 117 12.86 4.68 7.19
CA SER A 117 14.21 5.24 7.28
C SER A 117 14.29 6.40 8.28
N THR A 118 13.26 7.21 8.36
CA THR A 118 13.20 8.41 9.21
C THR A 118 12.10 8.34 10.28
N ALA A 119 11.51 7.14 10.48
CA ALA A 119 10.48 6.96 11.50
C ALA A 119 11.01 7.31 12.90
N PRO A 120 10.23 8.01 13.72
CA PRO A 120 10.63 8.33 15.08
C PRO A 120 10.75 7.08 15.94
N LEU A 121 11.72 7.06 16.83
CA LEU A 121 11.79 6.06 17.89
C LEU A 121 10.87 6.48 19.03
N MET A 122 9.95 5.58 19.40
CA MET A 122 9.02 5.82 20.50
C MET A 122 9.47 5.10 21.77
N LYS A 123 9.11 5.67 22.89
CA LYS A 123 9.26 5.04 24.20
C LYS A 123 7.93 5.09 24.96
N TRP A 124 7.64 4.05 25.68
CA TRP A 124 6.44 3.92 26.48
C TRP A 124 6.80 3.93 27.95
N ARG A 125 6.16 4.84 28.73
CA ARG A 125 6.33 4.83 30.18
C ARG A 125 5.66 3.58 30.76
N LYS A 126 6.42 2.79 31.53
CA LYS A 126 5.86 1.65 32.23
C LYS A 126 4.81 2.12 33.24
N PRO A 127 3.60 1.55 33.24
CA PRO A 127 2.66 1.75 34.35
C PRO A 127 3.34 1.36 35.66
N ASP A 128 2.96 2.00 36.75
CA ASP A 128 3.44 1.69 38.11
C ASP A 128 4.95 1.86 38.36
N SER A 129 5.69 2.51 37.44
CA SER A 129 7.13 2.78 37.60
C SER A 129 7.45 3.87 38.64
N GLY A 130 6.44 4.42 39.34
CA GLY A 130 6.63 5.43 40.37
C GLY A 130 7.27 6.73 39.85
N PRO A 131 7.87 7.55 40.73
CA PRO A 131 8.46 8.83 40.35
C PRO A 131 9.73 8.69 39.48
N GLU A 132 10.40 7.56 39.46
CA GLU A 132 11.60 7.32 38.67
C GLU A 132 11.35 7.11 37.18
N MET A 133 10.06 6.92 36.76
CA MET A 133 9.62 6.82 35.37
C MET A 133 10.45 5.88 34.51
N GLU A 134 10.29 4.57 34.69
CA GLU A 134 10.89 3.58 33.78
C GLU A 134 10.19 3.58 32.40
N PHE A 135 10.98 3.32 31.36
CA PHE A 135 10.49 3.26 29.99
C PHE A 135 10.83 1.93 29.33
N ILE A 136 9.95 1.52 28.41
CA ILE A 136 10.23 0.50 27.39
C ILE A 136 10.70 1.26 26.15
N GLU A 137 11.89 0.96 25.64
CA GLU A 137 12.49 1.65 24.49
C GLU A 137 13.38 0.66 23.69
N PRO A 138 13.27 0.57 22.35
CA PRO A 138 12.18 1.19 21.58
C PRO A 138 10.83 0.52 21.87
N TRP A 139 9.75 1.29 21.75
CA TRP A 139 8.42 0.76 21.90
C TRP A 139 7.64 0.89 20.60
N ILE A 140 6.97 -0.18 20.19
CA ILE A 140 6.06 -0.20 19.05
C ILE A 140 4.69 -0.67 19.57
N PRO A 141 3.62 0.08 19.29
CA PRO A 141 2.29 -0.30 19.75
C PRO A 141 1.89 -1.66 19.17
N PRO A 142 1.50 -2.63 20.01
CA PRO A 142 1.10 -3.95 19.54
C PRO A 142 -0.20 -3.87 18.74
N SER A 143 -0.27 -4.57 17.62
CA SER A 143 -1.47 -4.64 16.78
C SER A 143 -2.55 -5.57 17.36
N HIS A 144 -2.17 -6.50 18.24
CA HIS A 144 -3.02 -7.48 18.92
C HIS A 144 -2.30 -8.05 20.14
N PRO A 145 -3.00 -8.76 21.05
CA PRO A 145 -2.34 -9.55 22.09
C PRO A 145 -1.46 -10.62 21.45
N GLU A 146 -0.18 -10.65 21.81
CA GLU A 146 0.79 -11.56 21.23
C GLU A 146 0.59 -13.01 21.64
N THR A 147 0.73 -13.93 20.69
CA THR A 147 0.73 -15.37 20.92
C THR A 147 1.89 -16.03 20.17
N PRO A 148 2.34 -17.23 20.54
CA PRO A 148 3.47 -17.88 19.85
C PRO A 148 3.25 -18.10 18.35
N ASP A 149 2.00 -18.28 17.91
CA ASP A 149 1.61 -18.44 16.51
C ASP A 149 1.21 -17.12 15.82
N ALA A 150 1.20 -16.02 16.57
CA ALA A 150 0.92 -14.69 16.07
C ALA A 150 1.78 -13.62 16.79
N PRO A 151 3.11 -13.62 16.57
CA PRO A 151 3.97 -12.56 17.08
C PRO A 151 3.64 -11.22 16.42
N THR A 152 3.56 -10.14 17.21
CA THR A 152 3.15 -8.82 16.72
C THR A 152 4.20 -8.14 15.85
N MET A 153 5.48 -8.47 16.08
CA MET A 153 6.61 -7.84 15.38
C MET A 153 7.18 -8.68 14.25
N ASP A 154 6.74 -9.94 14.11
CA ASP A 154 7.24 -10.85 13.09
C ASP A 154 6.15 -11.26 12.09
N MET A 155 6.02 -10.45 11.05
CA MET A 155 5.08 -10.72 9.98
C MET A 155 5.51 -11.90 9.09
N SER A 156 6.78 -12.34 9.13
CA SER A 156 7.21 -13.52 8.39
C SER A 156 6.55 -14.79 8.91
N VAL A 157 6.34 -14.87 10.24
CA VAL A 157 5.56 -15.93 10.89
C VAL A 157 4.07 -15.68 10.68
N THR A 158 3.57 -14.53 11.16
CA THR A 158 2.14 -14.24 11.26
C THR A 158 1.44 -14.16 9.89
N VAL A 159 2.09 -13.59 8.89
CA VAL A 159 1.52 -13.45 7.53
C VAL A 159 2.07 -14.52 6.60
N GLY A 160 3.40 -14.57 6.44
CA GLY A 160 4.06 -15.39 5.42
C GLY A 160 3.88 -16.88 5.65
N TRP A 161 4.45 -17.35 6.76
CA TRP A 161 4.51 -18.77 7.09
C TRP A 161 3.15 -19.38 7.42
N ASN A 162 2.37 -18.73 8.28
CA ASN A 162 1.05 -19.25 8.65
C ASN A 162 0.15 -19.40 7.42
N THR A 163 0.18 -18.44 6.48
CA THR A 163 -0.59 -18.55 5.24
C THR A 163 -0.08 -19.70 4.36
N ALA A 164 1.24 -19.80 4.17
CA ALA A 164 1.82 -20.88 3.37
C ALA A 164 1.45 -22.25 3.95
N LYS A 165 1.55 -22.42 5.26
CA LYS A 165 1.17 -23.66 5.96
C LYS A 165 -0.32 -23.96 5.85
N ALA A 166 -1.19 -22.98 6.07
CA ALA A 166 -2.63 -23.16 6.03
C ALA A 166 -3.16 -23.59 4.65
N VAL A 167 -2.52 -23.12 3.57
CA VAL A 167 -2.94 -23.38 2.18
C VAL A 167 -2.07 -24.44 1.50
N GLY A 168 -1.01 -24.91 2.15
CA GLY A 168 -0.08 -25.92 1.59
C GLY A 168 0.76 -25.36 0.45
N ILE A 169 1.26 -24.11 0.58
CA ILE A 169 2.11 -23.47 -0.43
C ILE A 169 3.57 -23.80 -0.14
N SER A 170 4.25 -24.38 -1.13
CA SER A 170 5.66 -24.73 -1.00
C SER A 170 6.60 -23.53 -1.16
N ARG A 171 7.84 -23.69 -0.68
CA ARG A 171 8.93 -22.74 -0.89
C ARG A 171 9.15 -22.45 -2.39
N ALA A 172 9.17 -23.49 -3.23
CA ALA A 172 9.41 -23.36 -4.66
C ALA A 172 8.33 -22.53 -5.37
N GLU A 173 7.07 -22.67 -4.98
CA GLU A 173 5.97 -21.86 -5.53
C GLU A 173 6.10 -20.38 -5.14
N MET A 174 6.48 -20.10 -3.89
CA MET A 174 6.70 -18.73 -3.44
C MET A 174 7.90 -18.09 -4.12
N ASP A 175 8.99 -18.84 -4.33
CA ASP A 175 10.16 -18.35 -5.06
C ASP A 175 9.85 -18.10 -6.54
N ALA A 176 9.05 -18.98 -7.18
CA ALA A 176 8.59 -18.78 -8.57
C ALA A 176 7.70 -17.53 -8.70
N TRP A 177 6.80 -17.31 -7.74
CA TRP A 177 6.00 -16.11 -7.70
C TRP A 177 6.85 -14.84 -7.57
N ALA A 178 7.80 -14.84 -6.64
CA ALA A 178 8.70 -13.71 -6.42
C ALA A 178 9.56 -13.40 -7.65
N LEU A 179 10.10 -14.45 -8.33
CA LEU A 179 10.81 -14.28 -9.59
C LEU A 179 9.93 -13.60 -10.65
N ARG A 180 8.71 -14.09 -10.84
CA ARG A 180 7.75 -13.50 -11.78
C ARG A 180 7.45 -12.04 -11.43
N SER A 181 7.26 -11.72 -10.13
CA SER A 181 7.05 -10.37 -9.66
C SER A 181 8.21 -9.44 -10.05
N HIS A 182 9.46 -9.86 -9.82
CA HIS A 182 10.64 -9.10 -10.23
C HIS A 182 10.74 -8.90 -11.74
N GLN A 183 10.49 -9.95 -12.52
CA GLN A 183 10.51 -9.87 -13.99
C GLN A 183 9.48 -8.84 -14.48
N ARG A 184 8.22 -8.96 -14.02
CA ARG A 184 7.13 -8.03 -14.39
C ARG A 184 7.43 -6.58 -14.01
N ALA A 185 8.00 -6.35 -12.83
CA ALA A 185 8.36 -5.01 -12.40
C ALA A 185 9.47 -4.41 -13.27
N CYS A 186 10.51 -5.19 -13.56
CA CYS A 186 11.59 -4.74 -14.45
C CYS A 186 11.09 -4.47 -15.87
N ASP A 187 10.24 -5.34 -16.43
CA ASP A 187 9.66 -5.15 -17.76
C ASP A 187 8.76 -3.90 -17.80
N ALA A 188 7.99 -3.65 -16.74
CA ALA A 188 7.16 -2.45 -16.63
C ALA A 188 8.00 -1.17 -16.55
N ILE A 189 9.10 -1.18 -15.81
CA ILE A 189 10.06 -0.06 -15.73
C ILE A 189 10.68 0.20 -17.11
N GLU A 190 11.20 -0.83 -17.77
CA GLU A 190 11.83 -0.72 -19.09
C GLU A 190 10.85 -0.24 -20.17
N ALA A 191 9.58 -0.66 -20.07
CA ALA A 191 8.51 -0.21 -20.95
C ALA A 191 7.97 1.20 -20.60
N GLY A 192 8.51 1.87 -19.58
CA GLY A 192 8.08 3.21 -19.15
C GLY A 192 6.68 3.26 -18.54
N LYS A 193 6.11 2.14 -18.10
CA LYS A 193 4.71 2.07 -17.63
C LYS A 193 4.44 2.92 -16.38
N PHE A 194 5.46 3.24 -15.60
CA PHE A 194 5.31 4.00 -14.35
C PHE A 194 5.60 5.50 -14.50
N VAL A 195 6.00 5.96 -15.69
CA VAL A 195 6.40 7.38 -15.90
C VAL A 195 5.26 8.34 -15.58
N ASP A 196 4.04 8.01 -15.99
CA ASP A 196 2.88 8.87 -15.79
C ASP A 196 2.37 8.88 -14.34
N GLU A 197 2.64 7.84 -13.56
CA GLU A 197 2.18 7.75 -12.17
C GLU A 197 3.20 8.26 -11.16
N ILE A 198 4.50 8.25 -11.50
CA ILE A 198 5.57 8.67 -10.60
C ILE A 198 5.75 10.20 -10.63
N VAL A 199 5.86 10.77 -9.43
CA VAL A 199 6.30 12.14 -9.20
C VAL A 199 7.80 12.10 -8.91
N PRO A 200 8.65 12.68 -9.78
CA PRO A 200 10.10 12.76 -9.52
C PRO A 200 10.37 13.56 -8.25
N LEU A 201 11.28 13.09 -7.42
CA LEU A 201 11.71 13.77 -6.21
C LEU A 201 13.22 14.04 -6.27
N LYS A 202 13.62 15.30 -6.07
CA LYS A 202 15.04 15.63 -5.89
C LYS A 202 15.50 15.16 -4.52
N VAL A 203 16.48 14.27 -4.51
CA VAL A 203 17.04 13.69 -3.28
C VAL A 203 18.55 13.90 -3.23
N THR A 204 19.06 14.10 -2.02
CA THR A 204 20.51 14.10 -1.76
C THR A 204 20.85 12.80 -1.04
N ARG A 205 21.65 11.97 -1.68
CA ARG A 205 22.14 10.72 -1.11
C ARG A 205 23.14 10.95 0.01
N ALA A 206 23.42 9.92 0.80
CA ALA A 206 24.42 9.99 1.87
C ALA A 206 25.83 10.34 1.40
N ASP A 207 26.18 10.07 0.13
CA ASP A 207 27.42 10.45 -0.53
C ASP A 207 27.42 11.90 -1.06
N GLY A 208 26.36 12.67 -0.82
CA GLY A 208 26.21 14.06 -1.26
C GLY A 208 25.74 14.24 -2.72
N ILE A 209 25.52 13.15 -3.45
CA ILE A 209 25.02 13.21 -4.82
C ILE A 209 23.55 13.60 -4.83
N VAL A 210 23.22 14.66 -5.59
CA VAL A 210 21.84 15.07 -5.86
C VAL A 210 21.36 14.39 -7.14
N LEU A 211 20.19 13.74 -7.08
CA LEU A 211 19.57 13.08 -8.23
C LEU A 211 18.06 13.30 -8.26
N ASP A 212 17.46 13.21 -9.42
CA ASP A 212 16.01 13.12 -9.59
C ASP A 212 15.59 11.65 -9.44
N PHE A 213 15.00 11.31 -8.29
CA PHE A 213 14.56 9.97 -7.99
C PHE A 213 13.17 9.74 -8.60
N ALA A 214 13.13 8.98 -9.70
CA ALA A 214 11.93 8.76 -10.51
C ALA A 214 11.73 7.29 -10.93
N VAL A 215 12.55 6.37 -10.42
CA VAL A 215 12.49 4.94 -10.76
C VAL A 215 12.52 4.11 -9.49
N ASP A 216 11.63 3.13 -9.40
CA ASP A 216 11.60 2.18 -8.29
C ASP A 216 12.92 1.40 -8.21
N GLU A 217 13.58 1.45 -7.07
CA GLU A 217 14.95 0.91 -6.95
C GLU A 217 15.04 -0.51 -6.37
N HIS A 218 13.90 -1.10 -5.97
CA HIS A 218 13.90 -2.43 -5.36
C HIS A 218 13.88 -3.59 -6.37
N PRO A 219 13.25 -3.50 -7.58
CA PRO A 219 13.22 -4.57 -8.55
C PRO A 219 14.62 -5.02 -8.98
N ARG A 220 14.81 -6.35 -9.16
CA ARG A 220 16.10 -6.96 -9.49
C ARG A 220 16.01 -7.80 -10.75
N ARG A 221 16.59 -7.31 -11.84
CA ARG A 221 16.62 -8.01 -13.13
C ARG A 221 17.42 -9.31 -13.07
N ASP A 222 18.43 -9.39 -12.21
CA ASP A 222 19.34 -10.53 -12.06
C ASP A 222 18.81 -11.62 -11.09
N THR A 223 17.55 -11.56 -10.68
CA THR A 223 16.91 -12.59 -9.86
C THR A 223 16.72 -13.87 -10.67
N THR A 224 17.09 -15.02 -10.10
CA THR A 224 16.87 -16.36 -10.68
C THR A 224 16.31 -17.31 -9.62
N LEU A 225 15.71 -18.43 -10.05
CA LEU A 225 15.21 -19.46 -9.11
C LEU A 225 16.33 -20.05 -8.25
N GLU A 226 17.52 -20.25 -8.82
CA GLU A 226 18.68 -20.79 -8.10
C GLU A 226 19.14 -19.83 -7.00
N ARG A 227 19.16 -18.51 -7.29
CA ARG A 227 19.50 -17.50 -6.29
C ARG A 227 18.45 -17.42 -5.18
N LEU A 228 17.16 -17.49 -5.51
CA LEU A 228 16.08 -17.50 -4.53
C LEU A 228 16.13 -18.74 -3.66
N ALA A 229 16.30 -19.94 -4.27
CA ALA A 229 16.40 -21.19 -3.55
C ALA A 229 17.60 -21.25 -2.58
N ALA A 230 18.70 -20.57 -2.92
CA ALA A 230 19.90 -20.50 -2.08
C ALA A 230 19.77 -19.58 -0.87
N LEU A 231 18.69 -18.74 -0.79
CA LEU A 231 18.51 -17.84 0.36
C LEU A 231 18.14 -18.64 1.62
N PRO A 232 18.73 -18.30 2.77
CA PRO A 232 18.36 -18.92 4.03
C PRO A 232 16.93 -18.55 4.40
N VAL A 233 16.25 -19.45 5.09
CA VAL A 233 14.95 -19.15 5.71
C VAL A 233 15.16 -18.17 6.87
N LEU A 234 14.16 -17.35 7.16
CA LEU A 234 14.26 -16.34 8.22
C LEU A 234 14.27 -16.97 9.62
N HIS A 235 13.61 -18.13 9.78
CA HIS A 235 13.50 -18.87 11.04
C HIS A 235 13.96 -20.32 10.86
N PRO A 236 15.28 -20.61 10.87
CA PRO A 236 15.79 -21.96 10.75
C PRO A 236 15.45 -22.86 11.96
N GLU A 237 15.08 -22.27 13.09
CA GLU A 237 14.64 -22.97 14.31
C GLU A 237 13.19 -23.49 14.21
N ILE A 238 12.40 -23.02 13.22
CA ILE A 238 11.03 -23.49 13.00
C ILE A 238 11.05 -24.57 11.92
N GLU A 239 10.67 -25.78 12.29
CA GLU A 239 10.65 -26.92 11.37
C GLU A 239 9.73 -26.64 10.16
N GLY A 240 10.27 -26.83 8.97
CA GLY A 240 9.55 -26.63 7.70
C GLY A 240 9.35 -25.18 7.29
N PHE A 241 9.90 -24.20 8.03
CA PHE A 241 9.77 -22.79 7.69
C PHE A 241 10.29 -22.49 6.28
N SER A 242 9.53 -21.73 5.49
CA SER A 242 9.81 -21.56 4.07
C SER A 242 9.92 -20.10 3.62
N ILE A 243 9.74 -19.14 4.53
CA ILE A 243 9.85 -17.72 4.20
C ILE A 243 11.31 -17.27 4.22
N THR A 244 11.68 -16.50 3.20
CA THR A 244 13.01 -15.90 3.04
C THR A 244 12.89 -14.45 2.65
N ALA A 245 13.99 -13.71 2.67
CA ALA A 245 14.03 -12.35 2.14
C ALA A 245 13.66 -12.28 0.63
N GLY A 246 13.78 -13.40 -0.12
CA GLY A 246 13.51 -13.43 -1.56
C GLY A 246 12.03 -13.61 -1.92
N ASN A 247 11.23 -14.23 -1.04
CA ASN A 247 9.80 -14.42 -1.23
C ASN A 247 8.93 -13.55 -0.30
N SER A 248 9.56 -12.51 0.24
CA SER A 248 8.97 -11.46 1.07
C SER A 248 9.08 -10.11 0.38
N SER A 249 8.26 -9.15 0.78
CA SER A 249 8.45 -7.77 0.37
C SER A 249 9.70 -7.17 1.00
N GLY A 250 10.23 -6.11 0.38
CA GLY A 250 11.22 -5.26 1.03
C GLY A 250 10.60 -4.34 2.08
N ILE A 251 11.47 -3.74 2.90
CA ILE A 251 11.13 -2.60 3.74
C ILE A 251 11.40 -1.34 2.92
N ASN A 252 10.39 -0.49 2.73
CA ASN A 252 10.40 0.55 1.72
C ASN A 252 9.81 1.87 2.19
N ASP A 253 10.25 2.95 1.55
CA ASP A 253 9.80 4.32 1.75
C ASP A 253 9.12 4.84 0.48
N ALA A 254 7.95 5.43 0.60
CA ALA A 254 7.23 6.08 -0.51
C ALA A 254 6.02 6.88 -0.02
N GLY A 255 5.47 7.71 -0.91
CA GLY A 255 4.16 8.35 -0.79
C GLY A 255 3.28 8.05 -1.99
N ALA A 256 1.96 7.97 -1.79
CA ALA A 256 0.98 7.83 -2.85
C ALA A 256 -0.33 8.52 -2.47
N ALA A 257 -0.98 9.16 -3.43
CA ALA A 257 -2.22 9.87 -3.22
C ALA A 257 -3.14 9.81 -4.45
N VAL A 258 -4.44 9.84 -4.20
CA VAL A 258 -5.48 10.01 -5.21
C VAL A 258 -6.38 11.18 -4.84
N ALA A 259 -6.86 11.92 -5.86
CA ALA A 259 -7.88 12.96 -5.70
C ALA A 259 -9.23 12.38 -6.08
N LEU A 260 -10.22 12.52 -5.18
CA LEU A 260 -11.58 12.02 -5.35
C LEU A 260 -12.57 13.18 -5.33
N VAL A 261 -13.56 13.07 -6.19
CA VAL A 261 -14.69 14.02 -6.22
C VAL A 261 -16.01 13.28 -6.45
N GLY A 262 -17.13 13.97 -6.25
CA GLY A 262 -18.42 13.48 -6.74
C GLY A 262 -18.46 13.49 -8.27
N ASP A 263 -19.14 12.52 -8.89
CA ASP A 263 -19.30 12.46 -10.35
C ASP A 263 -20.05 13.69 -10.91
N ASP A 264 -20.96 14.26 -10.14
CA ASP A 264 -21.65 15.51 -10.45
C ASP A 264 -20.70 16.72 -10.41
N TYR A 265 -19.78 16.76 -9.44
CA TYR A 265 -18.74 17.79 -9.35
C TYR A 265 -17.77 17.68 -10.54
N ALA A 266 -17.29 16.46 -10.83
CA ALA A 266 -16.40 16.24 -11.97
C ALA A 266 -17.04 16.73 -13.30
N ALA A 267 -18.32 16.43 -13.49
CA ALA A 267 -19.07 16.88 -14.68
C ALA A 267 -19.23 18.40 -14.74
N ALA A 268 -19.51 19.04 -13.60
CA ALA A 268 -19.68 20.50 -13.52
C ALA A 268 -18.38 21.27 -13.81
N GLU A 269 -17.26 20.77 -13.30
CA GLU A 269 -15.93 21.37 -13.46
C GLU A 269 -15.17 20.88 -14.70
N GLY A 270 -15.74 19.94 -15.48
CA GLY A 270 -15.12 19.39 -16.68
C GLY A 270 -13.85 18.57 -16.40
N LEU A 271 -13.77 17.93 -15.23
CA LEU A 271 -12.61 17.13 -14.84
C LEU A 271 -12.61 15.77 -15.54
N GLU A 272 -11.41 15.30 -15.90
CA GLU A 272 -11.25 13.97 -16.47
C GLU A 272 -11.40 12.90 -15.38
N VAL A 273 -12.39 12.02 -15.53
CA VAL A 273 -12.58 10.88 -14.64
C VAL A 273 -11.61 9.76 -15.02
N MET A 274 -10.71 9.38 -14.09
CA MET A 274 -9.76 8.29 -14.28
C MET A 274 -10.36 6.94 -13.89
N ALA A 275 -11.19 6.89 -12.84
CA ALA A 275 -11.85 5.69 -12.35
C ALA A 275 -13.03 6.03 -11.45
N THR A 276 -14.00 5.11 -11.34
CA THR A 276 -15.09 5.15 -10.36
C THR A 276 -14.79 4.16 -9.24
N VAL A 277 -14.95 4.58 -7.97
CA VAL A 277 -14.88 3.67 -6.82
C VAL A 277 -16.23 2.98 -6.63
N ARG A 278 -16.34 1.72 -7.05
CA ARG A 278 -17.59 0.95 -7.03
C ARG A 278 -17.96 0.43 -5.66
N ALA A 279 -16.98 -0.18 -4.97
CA ALA A 279 -17.18 -0.79 -3.67
C ALA A 279 -15.87 -0.87 -2.89
N TRP A 280 -15.99 -1.03 -1.58
CA TRP A 280 -14.88 -1.33 -0.67
C TRP A 280 -15.33 -2.24 0.46
N ALA A 281 -14.37 -2.96 1.04
CA ALA A 281 -14.62 -3.82 2.18
C ALA A 281 -13.41 -3.88 3.11
N ASN A 282 -13.69 -4.14 4.38
CA ASN A 282 -12.69 -4.51 5.36
C ASN A 282 -13.18 -5.75 6.12
N VAL A 283 -12.25 -6.58 6.58
CA VAL A 283 -12.52 -7.77 7.39
C VAL A 283 -11.57 -7.84 8.57
N GLY A 284 -12.00 -8.51 9.64
CA GLY A 284 -11.15 -9.03 10.70
C GLY A 284 -11.07 -10.55 10.58
N VAL A 285 -9.91 -11.11 10.91
CA VAL A 285 -9.62 -12.55 11.04
C VAL A 285 -8.81 -12.77 12.31
N ALA A 286 -8.63 -14.01 12.73
CA ALA A 286 -7.71 -14.29 13.84
C ALA A 286 -6.30 -13.76 13.50
N PRO A 287 -5.55 -13.18 14.44
CA PRO A 287 -4.22 -12.63 14.16
C PRO A 287 -3.27 -13.62 13.48
N ARG A 288 -3.28 -14.89 13.85
CA ARG A 288 -2.50 -15.94 13.18
C ARG A 288 -2.85 -16.16 11.70
N ASP A 289 -4.04 -15.73 11.27
CA ASP A 289 -4.56 -15.87 9.92
C ASP A 289 -4.43 -14.55 9.12
N THR A 290 -3.59 -13.62 9.57
CA THR A 290 -3.48 -12.25 8.99
C THR A 290 -3.34 -12.28 7.47
N GLY A 291 -2.51 -13.15 6.89
CA GLY A 291 -2.34 -13.23 5.44
C GLY A 291 -3.62 -13.65 4.70
N LEU A 292 -4.47 -14.50 5.32
CA LEU A 292 -5.78 -14.87 4.78
C LEU A 292 -6.80 -13.72 4.85
N GLY A 293 -6.50 -12.62 5.55
CA GLY A 293 -7.30 -11.40 5.55
C GLY A 293 -7.50 -10.86 4.13
N ALA A 294 -6.47 -10.93 3.26
CA ALA A 294 -6.58 -10.56 1.85
C ALA A 294 -7.57 -11.47 1.10
N VAL A 295 -7.52 -12.76 1.34
CA VAL A 295 -8.43 -13.75 0.73
C VAL A 295 -9.87 -13.48 1.14
N LYS A 296 -10.12 -13.31 2.44
CA LYS A 296 -11.48 -13.08 2.97
C LYS A 296 -12.09 -11.76 2.51
N VAL A 297 -11.28 -10.71 2.39
CA VAL A 297 -11.79 -9.40 1.97
C VAL A 297 -12.15 -9.36 0.49
N ILE A 298 -11.47 -10.15 -0.36
CA ILE A 298 -11.81 -10.29 -1.79
C ILE A 298 -13.25 -10.80 -1.94
N GLY A 299 -13.62 -11.91 -1.29
CA GLY A 299 -14.99 -12.41 -1.35
C GLY A 299 -16.03 -11.38 -0.92
N LYS A 300 -15.76 -10.69 0.21
CA LYS A 300 -16.67 -9.66 0.73
C LYS A 300 -16.81 -8.44 -0.19
N VAL A 301 -15.73 -8.00 -0.85
CA VAL A 301 -15.81 -6.82 -1.73
C VAL A 301 -16.49 -7.17 -3.05
N LEU A 302 -16.29 -8.37 -3.59
CA LEU A 302 -16.98 -8.85 -4.78
C LEU A 302 -18.49 -8.98 -4.53
N GLU A 303 -18.90 -9.57 -3.41
CA GLU A 303 -20.30 -9.65 -3.00
C GLU A 303 -20.94 -8.26 -2.93
N ARG A 304 -20.28 -7.28 -2.28
CA ARG A 304 -20.78 -5.90 -2.21
C ARG A 304 -20.87 -5.21 -3.56
N ALA A 305 -19.97 -5.52 -4.47
CA ALA A 305 -19.97 -4.97 -5.82
C ALA A 305 -20.96 -5.68 -6.75
N GLY A 306 -21.52 -6.83 -6.36
CA GLY A 306 -22.34 -7.69 -7.19
C GLY A 306 -21.55 -8.29 -8.36
N LEU A 307 -20.29 -8.64 -8.15
CA LEU A 307 -19.36 -9.13 -9.18
C LEU A 307 -18.92 -10.58 -8.91
N ALA A 308 -18.72 -11.32 -9.98
CA ALA A 308 -17.99 -12.59 -9.97
C ALA A 308 -16.49 -12.36 -10.24
N VAL A 309 -15.65 -13.34 -9.92
CA VAL A 309 -14.20 -13.31 -10.18
C VAL A 309 -13.90 -13.07 -11.67
N GLY A 310 -14.69 -13.65 -12.56
CA GLY A 310 -14.54 -13.52 -14.02
C GLY A 310 -14.80 -12.13 -14.58
N ASP A 311 -15.56 -11.29 -13.84
CA ASP A 311 -15.87 -9.90 -14.25
C ASP A 311 -14.66 -8.96 -14.02
N VAL A 312 -13.69 -9.38 -13.21
CA VAL A 312 -12.53 -8.56 -12.87
C VAL A 312 -11.44 -8.72 -13.93
N ALA A 313 -11.12 -7.62 -14.59
CA ALA A 313 -10.09 -7.58 -15.63
C ALA A 313 -8.68 -7.69 -15.05
N LEU A 314 -8.39 -6.99 -13.95
CA LEU A 314 -7.07 -6.96 -13.31
C LEU A 314 -7.18 -6.96 -11.77
N TRP A 315 -6.18 -7.58 -11.16
CA TRP A 315 -6.03 -7.67 -9.71
C TRP A 315 -4.67 -7.11 -9.26
N GLU A 316 -4.70 -6.26 -8.27
CA GLU A 316 -3.53 -5.90 -7.44
C GLU A 316 -3.71 -6.52 -6.06
N ILE A 317 -3.00 -7.58 -5.76
CA ILE A 317 -3.00 -8.26 -4.45
C ILE A 317 -1.62 -8.07 -3.83
N ASN A 318 -1.55 -7.32 -2.73
CA ASN A 318 -0.25 -6.99 -2.15
C ASN A 318 0.57 -8.23 -1.78
N GLU A 319 1.82 -8.22 -2.17
CA GLU A 319 2.79 -9.28 -1.92
C GLU A 319 3.64 -8.93 -0.68
N ALA A 320 3.01 -8.72 0.49
CA ALA A 320 3.79 -8.64 1.72
C ALA A 320 4.69 -9.89 1.86
N PHE A 321 4.12 -11.04 1.48
CA PHE A 321 4.79 -12.32 1.24
C PHE A 321 4.12 -12.98 0.03
N ALA A 322 4.86 -13.73 -0.77
CA ALA A 322 4.36 -14.40 -1.96
C ALA A 322 3.20 -15.38 -1.66
N SER A 323 3.12 -15.90 -0.44
CA SER A 323 2.03 -16.79 -0.01
C SER A 323 0.65 -16.15 -0.07
N THR A 324 0.54 -14.81 0.13
CA THR A 324 -0.76 -14.10 0.17
C THR A 324 -1.48 -14.10 -1.18
N PRO A 325 -0.89 -13.63 -2.29
CA PRO A 325 -1.55 -13.67 -3.59
C PRO A 325 -1.73 -15.09 -4.12
N ILE A 326 -0.80 -16.03 -3.85
CA ILE A 326 -0.97 -17.43 -4.21
C ILE A 326 -2.20 -18.03 -3.52
N ALA A 327 -2.39 -17.74 -2.22
CA ALA A 327 -3.57 -18.18 -1.48
C ALA A 327 -4.87 -17.65 -2.09
N ALA A 328 -4.89 -16.37 -2.50
CA ALA A 328 -6.05 -15.78 -3.17
C ALA A 328 -6.32 -16.41 -4.54
N CYS A 329 -5.27 -16.63 -5.35
CA CYS A 329 -5.42 -17.28 -6.65
C CYS A 329 -6.00 -18.69 -6.53
N ARG A 330 -5.55 -19.47 -5.54
CA ARG A 330 -6.07 -20.82 -5.29
C ARG A 330 -7.52 -20.82 -4.83
N GLU A 331 -7.87 -19.94 -3.88
CA GLU A 331 -9.23 -19.87 -3.32
C GLU A 331 -10.27 -19.53 -4.39
N TYR A 332 -9.94 -18.60 -5.29
CA TYR A 332 -10.88 -18.06 -6.27
C TYR A 332 -10.68 -18.57 -7.71
N GLY A 333 -9.71 -19.45 -7.94
CA GLY A 333 -9.38 -19.93 -9.28
C GLY A 333 -8.99 -18.80 -10.24
N MET A 334 -8.23 -17.81 -9.74
CA MET A 334 -7.86 -16.64 -10.52
C MET A 334 -6.83 -17.00 -11.60
N ASP A 335 -6.97 -16.38 -12.77
CA ASP A 335 -5.92 -16.35 -13.77
C ASP A 335 -4.76 -15.49 -13.28
N GLU A 336 -3.64 -16.12 -12.94
CA GLU A 336 -2.46 -15.46 -12.41
C GLU A 336 -1.84 -14.41 -13.35
N GLU A 337 -2.14 -14.49 -14.68
CA GLU A 337 -1.70 -13.46 -15.63
C GLU A 337 -2.41 -12.13 -15.45
N ARG A 338 -3.57 -12.13 -14.80
CA ARG A 338 -4.33 -10.94 -14.44
C ARG A 338 -3.97 -10.38 -13.05
N VAL A 339 -3.13 -11.09 -12.29
CA VAL A 339 -2.74 -10.70 -10.92
C VAL A 339 -1.34 -10.12 -10.92
N ASN A 340 -1.18 -8.93 -10.34
CA ASN A 340 0.12 -8.25 -10.16
C ASN A 340 0.92 -8.14 -11.47
N PHE A 341 0.27 -7.66 -12.49
CA PHE A 341 0.71 -7.59 -13.89
C PHE A 341 1.99 -6.76 -14.12
N SER A 342 2.36 -5.89 -13.19
CA SER A 342 3.57 -5.06 -13.22
C SER A 342 4.46 -5.27 -11.99
N GLY A 343 4.37 -6.46 -11.36
CA GLY A 343 4.97 -6.72 -10.06
C GLY A 343 4.21 -6.07 -8.91
N SER A 344 4.53 -6.42 -7.67
CA SER A 344 3.94 -5.85 -6.48
C SER A 344 4.93 -5.88 -5.30
N GLY A 345 4.49 -6.21 -4.08
CA GLY A 345 5.29 -6.09 -2.85
C GLY A 345 6.65 -6.79 -2.88
N CYS A 346 6.75 -8.01 -3.43
CA CYS A 346 8.01 -8.76 -3.51
C CYS A 346 9.06 -8.06 -4.38
N SER A 347 8.64 -7.36 -5.43
CA SER A 347 9.51 -6.71 -6.40
C SER A 347 9.56 -5.20 -6.27
N LEU A 348 8.42 -4.51 -6.32
CA LEU A 348 8.35 -3.05 -6.19
C LEU A 348 8.63 -2.61 -4.75
N GLY A 349 8.26 -3.45 -3.77
CA GLY A 349 8.38 -3.16 -2.37
C GLY A 349 7.04 -2.84 -1.70
N HIS A 350 7.07 -2.73 -0.36
CA HIS A 350 5.88 -2.53 0.46
C HIS A 350 6.04 -1.36 1.46
N PRO A 351 5.97 -0.11 0.99
CA PRO A 351 5.86 1.05 1.88
C PRO A 351 4.47 1.03 2.54
N ILE A 352 4.41 0.49 3.76
CA ILE A 352 3.19 0.01 4.45
C ILE A 352 1.98 0.94 4.25
N SER A 353 2.07 2.19 4.70
CA SER A 353 0.97 3.15 4.64
C SER A 353 0.64 3.63 3.22
N ALA A 354 1.62 3.62 2.31
CA ALA A 354 1.44 4.10 0.93
C ALA A 354 0.95 3.00 -0.03
N SER A 355 1.14 1.71 0.32
CA SER A 355 0.96 0.59 -0.61
C SER A 355 -0.43 0.50 -1.22
N GLY A 356 -1.49 0.73 -0.44
CA GLY A 356 -2.86 0.66 -0.96
C GLY A 356 -3.14 1.70 -2.04
N ALA A 357 -2.74 2.96 -1.81
CA ALA A 357 -2.88 4.03 -2.79
C ALA A 357 -1.96 3.82 -4.02
N ARG A 358 -0.75 3.27 -3.81
CA ARG A 358 0.15 2.85 -4.90
C ARG A 358 -0.52 1.79 -5.79
N MET A 359 -1.12 0.76 -5.18
CA MET A 359 -1.80 -0.31 -5.91
C MET A 359 -2.98 0.24 -6.73
N VAL A 360 -3.79 1.12 -6.13
CA VAL A 360 -4.89 1.81 -6.82
C VAL A 360 -4.37 2.64 -7.99
N THR A 361 -3.31 3.42 -7.79
CA THR A 361 -2.70 4.23 -8.85
C THR A 361 -2.24 3.36 -10.02
N THR A 362 -1.40 2.35 -9.78
CA THR A 362 -0.90 1.45 -10.82
C THR A 362 -2.02 0.71 -11.55
N LEU A 363 -3.06 0.26 -10.80
CA LEU A 363 -4.21 -0.44 -11.36
C LEU A 363 -5.03 0.46 -12.32
N ILE A 364 -5.25 1.72 -11.96
CA ILE A 364 -5.94 2.70 -12.81
C ILE A 364 -5.17 2.92 -14.11
N TYR A 365 -3.88 3.21 -14.03
CA TYR A 365 -3.07 3.47 -15.23
C TYR A 365 -3.01 2.25 -16.16
N GLU A 366 -2.91 1.03 -15.63
CA GLU A 366 -2.88 -0.16 -16.48
C GLU A 366 -4.25 -0.49 -17.09
N LEU A 367 -5.35 -0.33 -16.35
CA LEU A 367 -6.70 -0.48 -16.91
C LEU A 367 -6.94 0.51 -18.03
N ARG A 368 -6.54 1.78 -17.85
CA ARG A 368 -6.63 2.80 -18.92
C ARG A 368 -5.84 2.40 -20.17
N ARG A 369 -4.62 1.88 -20.01
CA ARG A 369 -3.81 1.37 -21.13
C ARG A 369 -4.46 0.20 -21.88
N ARG A 370 -5.29 -0.59 -21.18
CA ARG A 370 -6.00 -1.74 -21.75
C ARG A 370 -7.42 -1.41 -22.27
N GLY A 371 -7.83 -0.16 -22.21
CA GLY A 371 -9.15 0.27 -22.69
C GLY A 371 -10.28 0.17 -21.67
N GLY A 372 -9.93 0.07 -20.38
CA GLY A 372 -10.88 0.07 -19.27
C GLY A 372 -11.12 -1.29 -18.64
N GLY A 373 -12.11 -1.37 -17.76
CA GLY A 373 -12.55 -2.60 -17.09
C GLY A 373 -12.60 -2.48 -15.57
N ILE A 374 -12.96 -3.60 -14.94
CA ILE A 374 -13.02 -3.69 -13.48
C ILE A 374 -11.65 -4.10 -12.91
N GLY A 375 -11.18 -3.35 -11.93
CA GLY A 375 -10.00 -3.66 -11.17
C GLY A 375 -10.27 -3.85 -9.69
N VAL A 376 -9.53 -4.72 -9.03
CA VAL A 376 -9.62 -4.94 -7.59
C VAL A 376 -8.23 -4.81 -6.97
N ALA A 377 -8.10 -3.92 -5.99
CA ALA A 377 -6.95 -3.83 -5.10
C ALA A 377 -7.29 -4.49 -3.76
N ALA A 378 -6.48 -5.44 -3.29
CA ALA A 378 -6.71 -6.16 -2.04
C ALA A 378 -5.40 -6.43 -1.29
N MET A 379 -5.46 -6.40 0.04
CA MET A 379 -4.30 -6.68 0.88
C MET A 379 -4.67 -7.15 2.27
N CYS A 380 -3.79 -7.92 2.88
CA CYS A 380 -3.81 -8.19 4.31
C CYS A 380 -3.30 -6.97 5.10
N ALA A 381 -3.61 -6.92 6.37
CA ALA A 381 -3.11 -5.89 7.27
C ALA A 381 -2.83 -6.46 8.65
N GLY A 382 -1.74 -6.00 9.28
CA GLY A 382 -1.31 -6.47 10.60
C GLY A 382 -2.44 -6.49 11.63
N GLY A 383 -2.38 -7.42 12.57
CA GLY A 383 -3.41 -7.61 13.59
C GLY A 383 -4.62 -8.43 13.15
N GLY A 384 -4.52 -9.18 12.04
CA GLY A 384 -5.61 -10.02 11.55
C GLY A 384 -6.69 -9.23 10.78
N MET A 385 -6.28 -8.42 9.81
CA MET A 385 -7.21 -7.61 9.02
C MET A 385 -6.99 -7.79 7.52
N GLY A 386 -7.97 -7.37 6.72
CA GLY A 386 -7.86 -7.20 5.28
C GLY A 386 -8.64 -5.99 4.80
N GLY A 387 -8.15 -5.34 3.74
CA GLY A 387 -8.81 -4.24 3.05
C GLY A 387 -8.83 -4.46 1.54
N ALA A 388 -9.94 -4.10 0.88
CA ALA A 388 -10.07 -4.19 -0.58
C ALA A 388 -10.95 -3.09 -1.14
N LEU A 389 -10.71 -2.78 -2.42
CA LEU A 389 -11.37 -1.73 -3.19
C LEU A 389 -11.63 -2.21 -4.61
N VAL A 390 -12.83 -1.94 -5.13
CA VAL A 390 -13.23 -2.22 -6.52
C VAL A 390 -13.29 -0.92 -7.28
N LEU A 391 -12.61 -0.86 -8.41
CA LEU A 391 -12.56 0.27 -9.33
C LEU A 391 -13.15 -0.11 -10.68
N GLU A 392 -13.74 0.86 -11.36
CA GLU A 392 -14.16 0.77 -12.76
C GLU A 392 -13.51 1.91 -13.55
N VAL A 393 -12.82 1.56 -14.63
CA VAL A 393 -12.12 2.48 -15.54
C VAL A 393 -12.75 2.44 -16.92
#